data_ddf06611e9d7396bba1cac2b163970e1
#
_entry.id   ddf06611e9d7396bba1cac2b163970e1
#
_cell.length_a   1.000
_cell.length_b   1.000
_cell.length_c   1.000
_cell.angle_alpha   90.00
_cell.angle_beta   90.00
_cell.angle_gamma   90.00
#
_symmetry.space_group_name_H-M   'P 1'
#
loop_
_entity.id
_entity.type
_entity.pdbx_description
1 polymer ?
#
loop_
_entity_poly.entity_id
_entity_poly.type
_entity_poly.pdbx_seq_one_letter_code
_entity_poly.pdbx_strand_id
1 'polypeptide(L)'
;DIRVLLVKIADRLHNMRTIDAISKIEKKERIAKETMEIYAPLADRMGMHRIRDELEDLSFKVLNNNARELIKKRLDEIKDDKVNSFNSISLEFSGLLSEHKINAEIIGREKTPFSIWRKVQKKRISLEQISDIIGFRVILSSVEDCYKALGIFHNQWNCIPGKFKDYISSPKINKYQSIHTSIIGPNRRPIEIQLRTLQMHEYAERGIASHWKYKSSEKFNSLTWKEYDWLADLVEIIDKNENPEHSYEYTKLQMFQENVFCFTPKGSVIKLPKDATPIDFAYAVHTKIGNSAIACKINGNDGELQNILYNGDVVDIITSKNKSPSLHWIPITKTGKARSAIRKYWYKKGEEKAQRIKKYNTTLWISLPDKPGKLGEVTTLLGHHSLNISSVEMKEKSKEYINFRFNLIIRDLKNFTNFISELKQME
;
A
#
# COMPACT_ATOMS: atom_id res chain seq x y z
N ASP A 1 -15.45 -1.70 -4.43
CA ASP A 1 -16.41 -1.01 -3.56
C ASP A 1 -15.74 -0.70 -2.22
N ILE A 2 -15.81 0.56 -1.80
CA ILE A 2 -15.20 1.05 -0.53
C ILE A 2 -15.70 0.28 0.70
N ARG A 3 -16.93 -0.26 0.65
CA ARG A 3 -17.50 -1.08 1.71
C ARG A 3 -16.67 -2.32 1.99
N VAL A 4 -16.10 -2.93 0.97
CA VAL A 4 -15.21 -4.10 1.11
C VAL A 4 -13.97 -3.74 1.93
N LEU A 5 -13.39 -2.56 1.70
CA LEU A 5 -12.23 -2.10 2.47
C LEU A 5 -12.58 -1.82 3.94
N LEU A 6 -13.76 -1.24 4.20
CA LEU A 6 -14.23 -1.04 5.58
C LEU A 6 -14.41 -2.37 6.31
N VAL A 7 -15.01 -3.37 5.66
CA VAL A 7 -15.14 -4.72 6.22
C VAL A 7 -13.78 -5.34 6.48
N LYS A 8 -12.83 -5.21 5.53
CA LYS A 8 -11.46 -5.72 5.71
C LYS A 8 -10.70 -5.04 6.85
N ILE A 9 -10.88 -3.72 7.04
CA ILE A 9 -10.29 -2.99 8.17
C ILE A 9 -10.91 -3.46 9.49
N ALA A 10 -12.23 -3.64 9.54
CA ALA A 10 -12.94 -4.13 10.73
C ALA A 10 -12.53 -5.56 11.09
N ASP A 11 -12.43 -6.46 10.08
CA ASP A 11 -11.92 -7.82 10.24
C ASP A 11 -10.48 -7.81 10.76
N ARG A 12 -9.60 -6.99 10.17
CA ARG A 12 -8.22 -6.85 10.62
C ARG A 12 -8.14 -6.34 12.06
N LEU A 13 -8.97 -5.39 12.45
CA LEU A 13 -9.03 -4.88 13.81
C LEU A 13 -9.45 -5.99 14.79
N HIS A 14 -10.47 -6.79 14.43
CA HIS A 14 -10.88 -7.95 15.22
C HIS A 14 -9.74 -8.96 15.36
N ASN A 15 -9.08 -9.30 14.26
CA ASN A 15 -7.95 -10.23 14.25
C ASN A 15 -6.77 -9.73 15.11
N MET A 16 -6.52 -8.43 15.12
CA MET A 16 -5.48 -7.84 15.97
C MET A 16 -5.86 -7.85 17.46
N ARG A 17 -7.13 -7.64 17.80
CA ARG A 17 -7.63 -7.75 19.18
C ARG A 17 -7.55 -9.17 19.73
N THR A 18 -7.66 -10.17 18.86
CA THR A 18 -7.63 -11.61 19.21
C THR A 18 -6.30 -12.28 18.86
N ILE A 19 -5.26 -11.53 18.52
CA ILE A 19 -3.98 -12.05 18.02
C ILE A 19 -3.28 -12.97 19.02
N ASP A 20 -3.54 -12.79 20.30
CA ASP A 20 -2.97 -13.60 21.38
C ASP A 20 -3.40 -15.08 21.29
N ALA A 21 -4.54 -15.38 20.67
CA ALA A 21 -5.04 -16.75 20.45
C ALA A 21 -4.20 -17.54 19.41
N ILE A 22 -3.37 -16.88 18.62
CA ILE A 22 -2.49 -17.55 17.65
C ILE A 22 -1.26 -18.09 18.40
N SER A 23 -0.95 -19.38 18.29
CA SER A 23 0.19 -19.98 18.98
C SER A 23 1.56 -19.69 18.32
N LYS A 24 1.61 -19.59 16.98
CA LYS A 24 2.85 -19.40 16.21
C LYS A 24 3.30 -17.95 16.22
N ILE A 25 4.46 -17.65 16.82
CA ILE A 25 5.03 -16.31 16.95
C ILE A 25 5.27 -15.67 15.58
N GLU A 26 5.89 -16.39 14.66
CA GLU A 26 6.15 -15.89 13.28
C GLU A 26 4.88 -15.42 12.55
N LYS A 27 3.77 -16.15 12.77
CA LYS A 27 2.47 -15.77 12.19
C LYS A 27 1.92 -14.50 12.83
N LYS A 28 2.08 -14.33 14.17
CA LYS A 28 1.69 -13.09 14.87
C LYS A 28 2.47 -11.88 14.33
N GLU A 29 3.80 -12.02 14.24
CA GLU A 29 4.68 -10.96 13.76
C GLU A 29 4.37 -10.56 12.31
N ARG A 30 4.13 -11.55 11.44
CA ARG A 30 3.74 -11.29 10.05
C ARG A 30 2.44 -10.49 9.96
N ILE A 31 1.40 -10.90 10.71
CA ILE A 31 0.11 -10.22 10.74
C ILE A 31 0.26 -8.80 11.30
N ALA A 32 1.02 -8.63 12.38
CA ALA A 32 1.27 -7.33 12.99
C ALA A 32 2.04 -6.39 12.06
N LYS A 33 3.06 -6.90 11.37
CA LYS A 33 3.82 -6.13 10.37
C LYS A 33 2.96 -5.70 9.19
N GLU A 34 2.17 -6.61 8.63
CA GLU A 34 1.22 -6.31 7.58
C GLU A 34 0.19 -5.25 8.03
N THR A 35 -0.30 -5.37 9.26
CA THR A 35 -1.24 -4.41 9.85
C THR A 35 -0.61 -3.03 9.98
N MET A 36 0.61 -2.94 10.48
CA MET A 36 1.35 -1.69 10.65
C MET A 36 1.67 -1.02 9.30
N GLU A 37 2.01 -1.82 8.29
CA GLU A 37 2.48 -1.31 7.02
C GLU A 37 1.37 -1.05 5.99
N ILE A 38 0.20 -1.69 6.13
CA ILE A 38 -0.91 -1.54 5.17
C ILE A 38 -2.18 -1.02 5.86
N TYR A 39 -2.73 -1.76 6.83
CA TYR A 39 -4.07 -1.49 7.32
C TYR A 39 -4.15 -0.23 8.17
N ALA A 40 -3.14 0.05 9.00
CA ALA A 40 -3.12 1.28 9.78
C ALA A 40 -2.99 2.53 8.89
N PRO A 41 -2.06 2.60 7.91
CA PRO A 41 -2.04 3.67 6.93
C PRO A 41 -3.29 3.77 6.07
N LEU A 42 -3.92 2.65 5.71
CA LEU A 42 -5.19 2.65 4.98
C LEU A 42 -6.30 3.30 5.82
N ALA A 43 -6.41 2.93 7.09
CA ALA A 43 -7.35 3.55 8.04
C ALA A 43 -7.08 5.06 8.20
N ASP A 44 -5.80 5.48 8.27
CA ASP A 44 -5.42 6.91 8.33
C ASP A 44 -5.88 7.66 7.09
N ARG A 45 -5.65 7.08 5.91
CA ARG A 45 -6.02 7.69 4.62
C ARG A 45 -7.53 7.78 4.43
N MET A 46 -8.29 6.84 5.04
CA MET A 46 -9.75 6.87 5.10
C MET A 46 -10.28 7.80 6.21
N GLY A 47 -9.42 8.50 6.95
CA GLY A 47 -9.79 9.41 8.03
C GLY A 47 -10.20 8.70 9.33
N MET A 48 -10.06 7.37 9.41
CA MET A 48 -10.47 6.55 10.56
C MET A 48 -9.39 6.53 11.64
N HIS A 49 -9.07 7.70 12.21
CA HIS A 49 -7.91 7.86 13.09
C HIS A 49 -7.98 6.99 14.36
N ARG A 50 -9.16 6.76 14.92
CA ARG A 50 -9.33 5.90 16.07
C ARG A 50 -8.92 4.45 15.77
N ILE A 51 -9.36 3.93 14.63
CA ILE A 51 -9.02 2.57 14.20
C ILE A 51 -7.53 2.47 13.87
N ARG A 52 -6.96 3.47 13.18
CA ARG A 52 -5.52 3.54 12.93
C ARG A 52 -4.73 3.49 14.22
N ASP A 53 -5.06 4.34 15.20
CA ASP A 53 -4.33 4.43 16.47
C ASP A 53 -4.38 3.08 17.23
N GLU A 54 -5.51 2.38 17.19
CA GLU A 54 -5.68 1.07 17.80
C GLU A 54 -4.90 -0.03 17.05
N LEU A 55 -4.96 -0.06 15.71
CA LEU A 55 -4.19 -0.99 14.88
C LEU A 55 -2.68 -0.81 15.08
N GLU A 56 -2.20 0.45 15.11
CA GLU A 56 -0.80 0.78 15.37
C GLU A 56 -0.36 0.28 16.76
N ASP A 57 -1.14 0.51 17.81
CA ASP A 57 -0.77 0.12 19.18
C ASP A 57 -0.81 -1.39 19.41
N LEU A 58 -1.82 -2.09 18.87
CA LEU A 58 -1.90 -3.55 18.91
C LEU A 58 -0.75 -4.20 18.13
N SER A 59 -0.39 -3.64 16.98
CA SER A 59 0.77 -4.13 16.21
C SER A 59 2.08 -3.87 16.94
N PHE A 60 2.21 -2.71 17.56
CA PHE A 60 3.38 -2.37 18.36
C PHE A 60 3.56 -3.29 19.57
N LYS A 61 2.45 -3.69 20.22
CA LYS A 61 2.45 -4.71 21.30
C LYS A 61 3.10 -6.01 20.82
N VAL A 62 2.84 -6.44 19.60
CA VAL A 62 3.40 -7.70 19.06
C VAL A 62 4.85 -7.53 18.62
N LEU A 63 5.15 -6.44 17.89
CA LEU A 63 6.45 -6.23 17.25
C LEU A 63 7.54 -5.74 18.20
N ASN A 64 7.18 -4.98 19.24
CA ASN A 64 8.13 -4.43 20.21
C ASN A 64 7.47 -4.21 21.58
N ASN A 65 7.11 -5.30 22.24
CA ASN A 65 6.42 -5.26 23.51
C ASN A 65 7.25 -4.55 24.62
N ASN A 66 8.56 -4.79 24.63
CA ASN A 66 9.44 -4.19 25.66
C ASN A 66 9.40 -2.66 25.61
N ALA A 67 9.53 -2.08 24.43
CA ALA A 67 9.45 -0.63 24.28
C ALA A 67 8.04 -0.10 24.61
N ARG A 68 7.00 -0.84 24.25
CA ARG A 68 5.62 -0.47 24.56
C ARG A 68 5.36 -0.44 26.07
N GLU A 69 5.75 -1.47 26.80
CA GLU A 69 5.55 -1.55 28.26
C GLU A 69 6.37 -0.49 29.00
N LEU A 70 7.58 -0.19 28.53
CA LEU A 70 8.41 0.86 29.10
C LEU A 70 7.74 2.25 28.96
N ILE A 71 7.19 2.55 27.77
CA ILE A 71 6.46 3.79 27.53
C ILE A 71 5.17 3.82 28.34
N LYS A 72 4.43 2.71 28.43
CA LYS A 72 3.21 2.61 29.20
C LYS A 72 3.46 2.85 30.69
N LYS A 73 4.46 2.20 31.26
CA LYS A 73 4.88 2.43 32.66
C LYS A 73 5.17 3.91 32.91
N ARG A 74 5.90 4.55 32.00
CA ARG A 74 6.20 5.98 32.13
C ARG A 74 4.96 6.86 32.00
N LEU A 75 4.01 6.49 31.13
CA LEU A 75 2.72 7.18 31.04
C LEU A 75 1.90 7.04 32.33
N ASP A 76 1.89 5.87 32.94
CA ASP A 76 1.18 5.59 34.17
C ASP A 76 1.81 6.36 35.37
N GLU A 77 3.12 6.41 35.51
CA GLU A 77 3.83 7.27 36.49
C GLU A 77 3.46 8.75 36.35
N ILE A 78 3.32 9.19 35.10
CA ILE A 78 2.87 10.55 34.79
C ILE A 78 1.37 10.74 35.09
N LYS A 79 0.56 9.68 35.05
CA LYS A 79 -0.90 9.73 35.34
C LYS A 79 -1.22 9.92 36.80
N ASP A 80 -0.52 9.26 37.71
CA ASP A 80 -0.79 9.36 39.15
C ASP A 80 -0.65 10.80 39.65
N ASP A 81 0.31 11.54 39.10
CA ASP A 81 0.42 12.99 39.33
C ASP A 81 -0.66 13.84 38.61
N LYS A 82 -1.41 13.26 37.66
CA LYS A 82 -2.16 13.99 36.62
C LYS A 82 -3.68 13.84 36.63
N VAL A 83 -4.29 12.84 37.26
CA VAL A 83 -5.76 12.69 37.24
C VAL A 83 -6.43 13.95 37.79
N ASN A 84 -5.86 14.54 38.85
CA ASN A 84 -6.29 15.85 39.37
C ASN A 84 -5.97 16.99 38.38
N SER A 85 -4.91 16.88 37.59
CA SER A 85 -4.45 17.89 36.65
C SER A 85 -5.28 17.95 35.36
N PHE A 86 -5.74 16.80 34.84
CA PHE A 86 -6.60 16.79 33.62
C PHE A 86 -7.95 17.44 33.88
N ASN A 87 -8.59 17.07 35.00
CA ASN A 87 -9.88 17.64 35.38
C ASN A 87 -9.77 19.13 35.71
N SER A 88 -8.72 19.55 36.43
CA SER A 88 -8.53 20.98 36.77
C SER A 88 -8.29 21.82 35.52
N ILE A 89 -7.45 21.36 34.58
CA ILE A 89 -7.19 22.09 33.33
C ILE A 89 -8.45 22.13 32.45
N SER A 90 -9.20 21.04 32.39
CA SER A 90 -10.46 21.00 31.65
C SER A 90 -11.50 21.98 32.19
N LEU A 91 -11.59 22.08 33.52
CA LEU A 91 -12.47 23.04 34.17
C LEU A 91 -12.01 24.49 33.94
N GLU A 92 -10.71 24.77 34.01
CA GLU A 92 -10.15 26.08 33.74
C GLU A 92 -10.39 26.51 32.27
N PHE A 93 -10.19 25.61 31.30
CA PHE A 93 -10.48 25.87 29.90
C PHE A 93 -12.00 26.12 29.66
N SER A 94 -12.84 25.31 30.31
CA SER A 94 -14.29 25.46 30.23
C SER A 94 -14.76 26.77 30.84
N GLY A 95 -14.23 27.15 32.00
CA GLY A 95 -14.51 28.42 32.66
C GLY A 95 -14.15 29.61 31.79
N LEU A 96 -12.89 29.62 31.28
CA LEU A 96 -12.41 30.68 30.39
C LEU A 96 -13.26 30.87 29.15
N LEU A 97 -13.67 29.79 28.48
CA LEU A 97 -14.52 29.87 27.29
C LEU A 97 -15.95 30.32 27.64
N SER A 98 -16.48 29.90 28.79
CA SER A 98 -17.82 30.28 29.28
C SER A 98 -17.89 31.78 29.62
N GLU A 99 -16.82 32.39 30.20
CA GLU A 99 -16.72 33.83 30.42
C GLU A 99 -16.87 34.63 29.14
N HIS A 100 -16.39 34.05 28.03
CA HIS A 100 -16.50 34.63 26.68
C HIS A 100 -17.76 34.17 25.91
N LYS A 101 -18.73 33.55 26.61
CA LYS A 101 -20.01 33.04 26.02
C LYS A 101 -19.78 31.99 24.91
N ILE A 102 -18.74 31.22 24.97
CA ILE A 102 -18.45 30.14 24.05
C ILE A 102 -18.73 28.81 24.73
N ASN A 103 -19.70 28.05 24.20
CA ASN A 103 -19.97 26.68 24.64
C ASN A 103 -19.00 25.72 23.97
N ALA A 104 -18.29 24.94 24.77
CA ALA A 104 -17.33 23.95 24.28
C ALA A 104 -17.36 22.69 25.14
N GLU A 105 -17.25 21.54 24.48
CA GLU A 105 -16.96 20.27 25.14
C GLU A 105 -15.44 20.04 25.12
N ILE A 106 -14.85 19.82 26.30
CA ILE A 106 -13.41 19.67 26.45
C ILE A 106 -13.09 18.23 26.81
N ILE A 107 -12.39 17.54 25.94
CA ILE A 107 -12.01 16.13 26.07
C ILE A 107 -10.50 16.02 26.20
N GLY A 108 -10.03 15.48 27.31
CA GLY A 108 -8.62 15.12 27.47
C GLY A 108 -8.24 14.00 26.49
N ARG A 109 -7.08 14.12 25.84
CA ARG A 109 -6.55 13.11 24.91
C ARG A 109 -5.20 12.61 25.39
N GLU A 110 -5.12 11.31 25.59
CA GLU A 110 -3.84 10.63 25.76
C GLU A 110 -3.28 10.17 24.43
N LYS A 111 -1.97 10.26 24.28
CA LYS A 111 -1.28 9.71 23.11
C LYS A 111 -1.05 8.21 23.31
N THR A 112 -1.22 7.44 22.24
CA THR A 112 -0.92 6.00 22.26
C THR A 112 0.58 5.76 22.44
N PRO A 113 1.00 4.66 23.09
CA PRO A 113 2.40 4.30 23.23
C PRO A 113 3.16 4.29 21.91
N PHE A 114 2.55 3.78 20.84
CA PHE A 114 3.16 3.80 19.51
C PHE A 114 3.39 5.22 18.98
N SER A 115 2.43 6.14 19.16
CA SER A 115 2.58 7.53 18.69
C SER A 115 3.74 8.25 19.39
N ILE A 116 3.98 7.93 20.66
CA ILE A 116 5.12 8.42 21.45
C ILE A 116 6.42 7.79 20.94
N TRP A 117 6.44 6.47 20.77
CA TRP A 117 7.60 5.74 20.23
C TRP A 117 8.04 6.31 18.87
N ARG A 118 7.10 6.45 17.93
CA ARG A 118 7.37 7.04 16.62
C ARG A 118 7.98 8.43 16.70
N LYS A 119 7.56 9.24 17.69
CA LYS A 119 8.08 10.58 17.88
C LYS A 119 9.51 10.57 18.46
N VAL A 120 9.77 9.69 19.43
CA VAL A 120 11.11 9.44 19.99
C VAL A 120 12.08 9.06 18.87
N GLN A 121 11.71 8.08 18.06
CA GLN A 121 12.54 7.59 16.95
C GLN A 121 12.78 8.69 15.90
N LYS A 122 11.73 9.40 15.47
CA LYS A 122 11.82 10.42 14.43
C LYS A 122 12.64 11.62 14.85
N LYS A 123 12.52 12.06 16.10
CA LYS A 123 13.19 13.25 16.62
C LYS A 123 14.51 12.96 17.35
N ARG A 124 14.82 11.68 17.59
CA ARG A 124 16.00 11.23 18.37
C ARG A 124 16.08 11.91 19.73
N ILE A 125 14.94 12.07 20.41
CA ILE A 125 14.83 12.68 21.75
C ILE A 125 14.55 11.59 22.78
N SER A 126 14.88 11.83 24.05
CA SER A 126 14.52 10.94 25.15
C SER A 126 13.03 11.04 25.48
N LEU A 127 12.48 10.01 26.15
CA LEU A 127 11.09 10.01 26.63
C LEU A 127 10.78 11.21 27.56
N GLU A 128 11.77 11.64 28.32
CA GLU A 128 11.66 12.77 29.26
C GLU A 128 11.53 14.11 28.55
N GLN A 129 12.08 14.23 27.35
CA GLN A 129 12.02 15.46 26.55
C GLN A 129 10.71 15.60 25.76
N ILE A 130 9.80 14.62 25.86
CA ILE A 130 8.48 14.73 25.23
C ILE A 130 7.59 15.63 26.09
N SER A 131 7.52 16.88 25.70
CA SER A 131 6.74 17.90 26.38
C SER A 131 5.23 17.87 26.11
N ASP A 132 4.79 17.21 25.01
CA ASP A 132 3.40 17.23 24.51
C ASP A 132 2.69 15.90 24.72
N ILE A 133 2.78 15.35 25.93
CA ILE A 133 2.08 14.12 26.34
C ILE A 133 0.60 14.42 26.62
N ILE A 134 0.31 15.63 27.10
CA ILE A 134 -1.04 16.08 27.42
C ILE A 134 -1.62 16.84 26.24
N GLY A 135 -2.78 16.44 25.80
CA GLY A 135 -3.52 17.15 24.77
C GLY A 135 -5.00 17.28 25.15
N PHE A 136 -5.64 18.34 24.69
CA PHE A 136 -7.06 18.56 24.82
C PHE A 136 -7.69 18.74 23.46
N ARG A 137 -8.90 18.19 23.32
CA ARG A 137 -9.79 18.47 22.21
C ARG A 137 -10.88 19.40 22.71
N VAL A 138 -11.01 20.51 22.06
CA VAL A 138 -12.05 21.50 22.32
C VAL A 138 -13.03 21.42 21.15
N ILE A 139 -14.21 20.89 21.44
CA ILE A 139 -15.28 20.71 20.45
C ILE A 139 -16.24 21.88 20.58
N LEU A 140 -16.42 22.59 19.46
CA LEU A 140 -17.14 23.84 19.37
C LEU A 140 -18.31 23.73 18.39
N SER A 141 -19.25 24.67 18.47
CA SER A 141 -20.45 24.67 17.65
C SER A 141 -20.21 25.12 16.21
N SER A 142 -19.28 26.06 15.99
CA SER A 142 -19.01 26.66 14.69
C SER A 142 -17.53 26.82 14.39
N VAL A 143 -17.20 27.01 13.11
CA VAL A 143 -15.84 27.36 12.68
C VAL A 143 -15.39 28.70 13.26
N GLU A 144 -16.31 29.64 13.32
CA GLU A 144 -16.05 30.96 13.87
C GLU A 144 -15.64 30.87 15.34
N ASP A 145 -16.35 30.03 16.13
CA ASP A 145 -15.99 29.80 17.53
C ASP A 145 -14.64 29.10 17.70
N CYS A 146 -14.21 28.27 16.72
CA CYS A 146 -12.86 27.69 16.74
C CYS A 146 -11.77 28.78 16.68
N TYR A 147 -11.93 29.79 15.84
CA TYR A 147 -10.98 30.90 15.74
C TYR A 147 -11.07 31.87 16.92
N LYS A 148 -12.29 32.14 17.45
CA LYS A 148 -12.48 32.93 18.66
C LYS A 148 -11.80 32.26 19.86
N ALA A 149 -12.04 30.95 20.06
CA ALA A 149 -11.42 30.19 21.13
C ALA A 149 -9.89 30.17 21.01
N LEU A 150 -9.34 30.05 19.80
CA LEU A 150 -7.89 30.17 19.55
C LEU A 150 -7.35 31.49 20.07
N GLY A 151 -8.00 32.61 19.73
CA GLY A 151 -7.61 33.94 20.18
C GLY A 151 -7.65 34.06 21.71
N ILE A 152 -8.69 33.53 22.36
CA ILE A 152 -8.82 33.53 23.80
C ILE A 152 -7.69 32.73 24.47
N PHE A 153 -7.40 31.52 23.97
CA PHE A 153 -6.31 30.71 24.50
C PHE A 153 -4.93 31.37 24.32
N HIS A 154 -4.67 32.00 23.18
CA HIS A 154 -3.40 32.67 22.91
C HIS A 154 -3.26 33.99 23.67
N ASN A 155 -4.36 34.64 24.04
CA ASN A 155 -4.34 35.83 24.91
C ASN A 155 -4.07 35.45 26.35
N GLN A 156 -4.58 34.34 26.83
CA GLN A 156 -4.41 33.87 28.20
C GLN A 156 -3.06 33.19 28.44
N TRP A 157 -2.55 32.43 27.46
CA TRP A 157 -1.32 31.66 27.58
C TRP A 157 -0.40 31.84 26.39
N ASN A 158 0.90 31.88 26.65
CA ASN A 158 1.89 31.98 25.59
C ASN A 158 1.89 30.76 24.67
N CYS A 159 1.76 30.98 23.36
CA CYS A 159 1.86 29.89 22.39
C CYS A 159 3.33 29.48 22.18
N ILE A 160 3.54 28.17 21.90
CA ILE A 160 4.87 27.63 21.59
C ILE A 160 5.13 27.81 20.09
N PRO A 161 6.21 28.57 19.73
CA PRO A 161 6.54 28.81 18.32
C PRO A 161 6.69 27.53 17.50
N GLY A 162 6.22 27.54 16.24
CA GLY A 162 6.31 26.42 15.32
C GLY A 162 5.38 25.23 15.62
N LYS A 163 4.48 25.37 16.61
CA LYS A 163 3.51 24.35 16.97
C LYS A 163 2.09 24.64 16.48
N PHE A 164 1.88 25.79 15.88
CA PHE A 164 0.59 26.17 15.30
C PHE A 164 0.40 25.54 13.92
N LYS A 165 -0.78 24.95 13.67
CA LYS A 165 -1.19 24.41 12.37
C LYS A 165 -2.68 24.58 12.19
N ASP A 166 -3.08 25.21 11.10
CA ASP A 166 -4.46 25.39 10.72
C ASP A 166 -4.85 24.40 9.63
N TYR A 167 -5.53 23.34 10.02
CA TYR A 167 -6.12 22.37 9.10
C TYR A 167 -7.61 22.62 8.84
N ILE A 168 -8.20 23.71 9.35
CA ILE A 168 -9.55 24.14 8.96
C ILE A 168 -9.45 24.87 7.62
N SER A 169 -8.59 25.86 7.52
CA SER A 169 -8.36 26.62 6.30
C SER A 169 -7.65 25.80 5.21
N SER A 170 -6.75 24.88 5.63
CA SER A 170 -6.02 24.01 4.70
C SER A 170 -6.12 22.54 5.15
N PRO A 171 -7.22 21.84 4.81
CA PRO A 171 -7.47 20.47 5.21
C PRO A 171 -6.37 19.50 4.72
N LYS A 172 -6.11 18.46 5.50
CA LYS A 172 -5.21 17.38 5.06
C LYS A 172 -5.80 16.61 3.88
N ILE A 173 -4.96 15.85 3.18
CA ILE A 173 -5.38 15.00 2.05
C ILE A 173 -6.51 14.06 2.43
N ASN A 174 -6.53 13.56 3.67
CA ASN A 174 -7.60 12.72 4.22
C ASN A 174 -8.79 13.52 4.77
N LYS A 175 -8.94 14.80 4.37
CA LYS A 175 -10.00 15.74 4.79
C LYS A 175 -10.07 16.02 6.30
N TYR A 176 -9.04 15.67 7.04
CA TYR A 176 -8.93 16.02 8.44
C TYR A 176 -8.90 17.54 8.62
N GLN A 177 -9.76 18.07 9.47
CA GLN A 177 -9.87 19.47 9.81
C GLN A 177 -9.77 19.67 11.33
N SER A 178 -8.93 20.57 11.78
CA SER A 178 -8.77 21.02 13.17
C SER A 178 -7.72 22.13 13.22
N ILE A 179 -7.83 23.05 14.14
CA ILE A 179 -6.73 23.94 14.49
C ILE A 179 -5.91 23.25 15.57
N HIS A 180 -4.61 23.13 15.36
CA HIS A 180 -3.68 22.64 16.37
C HIS A 180 -2.81 23.76 16.88
N THR A 181 -2.77 23.93 18.17
CA THR A 181 -1.83 24.83 18.83
C THR A 181 -1.24 24.17 20.06
N SER A 182 -0.11 24.68 20.54
CA SER A 182 0.47 24.28 21.83
C SER A 182 0.76 25.54 22.64
N ILE A 183 0.30 25.53 23.87
CA ILE A 183 0.48 26.64 24.82
C ILE A 183 1.33 26.21 26.02
N ILE A 184 1.92 27.18 26.71
CA ILE A 184 2.46 27.00 28.05
C ILE A 184 1.31 27.29 29.01
N GLY A 185 0.53 26.23 29.30
CA GLY A 185 -0.69 26.35 30.07
C GLY A 185 -0.47 26.39 31.59
N PRO A 186 -1.50 26.10 32.37
CA PRO A 186 -1.43 26.03 33.84
C PRO A 186 -0.24 25.18 34.30
N ASN A 187 0.35 25.56 35.41
CA ASN A 187 1.55 24.92 35.99
C ASN A 187 2.79 24.93 35.08
N ARG A 188 2.89 25.87 34.13
CA ARG A 188 4.01 26.01 33.17
C ARG A 188 4.27 24.75 32.35
N ARG A 189 3.24 23.94 32.09
CA ARG A 189 3.33 22.70 31.28
C ARG A 189 2.94 22.98 29.85
N PRO A 190 3.64 22.40 28.87
CA PRO A 190 3.24 22.44 27.48
C PRO A 190 1.96 21.59 27.26
N ILE A 191 0.93 22.20 26.70
CA ILE A 191 -0.36 21.56 26.41
C ILE A 191 -0.67 21.70 24.94
N GLU A 192 -0.98 20.59 24.27
CA GLU A 192 -1.49 20.60 22.90
C GLU A 192 -3.00 20.78 22.91
N ILE A 193 -3.52 21.74 22.16
CA ILE A 193 -4.95 22.00 22.01
C ILE A 193 -5.36 21.76 20.56
N GLN A 194 -6.43 21.01 20.38
CA GLN A 194 -7.07 20.75 19.10
C GLN A 194 -8.46 21.33 19.10
N LEU A 195 -8.68 22.40 18.33
CA LEU A 195 -9.96 23.08 18.20
C LEU A 195 -10.65 22.60 16.92
N ARG A 196 -11.90 22.17 17.03
CA ARG A 196 -12.68 21.70 15.88
C ARG A 196 -14.17 21.68 16.18
N THR A 197 -15.01 21.72 15.15
CA THR A 197 -16.46 21.59 15.32
C THR A 197 -16.84 20.14 15.61
N LEU A 198 -18.08 19.92 16.09
CA LEU A 198 -18.63 18.58 16.30
C LEU A 198 -18.59 17.75 15.01
N GLN A 199 -18.92 18.36 13.86
CA GLN A 199 -18.88 17.67 12.56
C GLN A 199 -17.46 17.25 12.18
N MET A 200 -16.45 18.13 12.38
CA MET A 200 -15.04 17.79 12.17
C MET A 200 -14.56 16.70 13.13
N HIS A 201 -15.09 16.69 14.36
CA HIS A 201 -14.79 15.67 15.35
C HIS A 201 -15.32 14.31 14.91
N GLU A 202 -16.58 14.21 14.52
CA GLU A 202 -17.16 12.97 14.02
C GLU A 202 -16.42 12.44 12.79
N TYR A 203 -16.04 13.33 11.87
CA TYR A 203 -15.23 12.97 10.71
C TYR A 203 -13.85 12.45 11.12
N ALA A 204 -13.18 13.12 12.05
CA ALA A 204 -11.86 12.70 12.53
C ALA A 204 -11.87 11.35 13.30
N GLU A 205 -12.99 10.99 13.95
CA GLU A 205 -13.13 9.72 14.67
C GLU A 205 -13.54 8.55 13.76
N ARG A 206 -14.44 8.81 12.81
CA ARG A 206 -15.10 7.78 12.00
C ARG A 206 -14.67 7.78 10.53
N GLY A 207 -14.01 8.84 10.08
CA GLY A 207 -13.60 9.00 8.70
C GLY A 207 -14.77 8.96 7.73
N ILE A 208 -14.56 8.27 6.62
CA ILE A 208 -15.55 8.09 5.56
C ILE A 208 -16.86 7.48 6.09
N ALA A 209 -16.81 6.65 7.12
CA ALA A 209 -17.99 6.02 7.71
C ALA A 209 -18.96 7.03 8.35
N SER A 210 -18.52 8.25 8.70
CA SER A 210 -19.39 9.30 9.23
C SER A 210 -20.40 9.80 8.19
N HIS A 211 -20.04 9.82 6.92
CA HIS A 211 -20.92 10.27 5.84
C HIS A 211 -22.13 9.35 5.61
N TRP A 212 -22.04 8.08 5.98
CA TRP A 212 -23.14 7.13 5.78
C TRP A 212 -24.28 7.30 6.79
N LYS A 213 -24.01 7.88 7.95
CA LYS A 213 -25.04 8.13 8.95
C LYS A 213 -26.00 9.26 8.54
N TYR A 214 -25.54 10.21 7.73
CA TYR A 214 -26.29 11.42 7.35
C TYR A 214 -26.96 11.36 5.97
N LYS A 215 -26.60 10.39 5.12
CA LYS A 215 -27.16 10.23 3.77
C LYS A 215 -27.80 8.85 3.57
N SER A 216 -28.78 8.53 4.38
CA SER A 216 -29.78 7.53 4.03
C SER A 216 -30.70 8.14 2.97
N SER A 217 -30.60 7.64 1.75
CA SER A 217 -31.41 7.90 0.56
C SER A 217 -30.82 8.87 -0.49
N GLU A 218 -30.70 8.31 -1.68
CA GLU A 218 -30.88 8.80 -3.04
C GLU A 218 -29.76 9.47 -3.84
N LYS A 219 -28.67 9.95 -3.30
CA LYS A 219 -27.60 10.49 -4.16
C LYS A 219 -26.18 10.06 -3.75
N PHE A 220 -25.94 8.77 -3.68
CA PHE A 220 -24.59 8.21 -3.63
C PHE A 220 -24.02 8.12 -5.07
N ASN A 221 -24.28 9.13 -5.89
CA ASN A 221 -23.96 9.14 -7.31
C ASN A 221 -22.69 9.94 -7.61
N SER A 222 -21.79 9.27 -8.30
CA SER A 222 -20.69 9.75 -9.18
C SER A 222 -19.72 10.84 -8.72
N LEU A 223 -20.11 11.82 -7.92
CA LEU A 223 -19.23 12.90 -7.45
C LEU A 223 -18.33 12.47 -6.28
N THR A 224 -18.80 11.52 -5.45
CA THR A 224 -18.04 11.00 -4.30
C THR A 224 -16.92 10.05 -4.72
N TRP A 225 -17.04 9.39 -5.86
CA TRP A 225 -16.05 8.42 -6.35
C TRP A 225 -14.78 9.08 -6.88
N LYS A 226 -14.90 10.24 -7.53
CA LYS A 226 -13.72 10.99 -8.02
C LYS A 226 -12.74 11.40 -6.91
N GLU A 227 -13.23 11.56 -5.70
CA GLU A 227 -12.40 11.93 -4.55
C GLU A 227 -11.60 10.74 -3.99
N TYR A 228 -11.96 9.52 -4.39
CA TYR A 228 -11.36 8.26 -3.95
C TYR A 228 -10.78 7.43 -5.12
N ASP A 229 -10.38 8.10 -6.21
CA ASP A 229 -9.76 7.43 -7.37
C ASP A 229 -8.57 6.53 -6.98
N TRP A 230 -7.81 6.94 -5.96
CA TRP A 230 -6.73 6.14 -5.40
C TRP A 230 -7.19 4.79 -4.82
N LEU A 231 -8.46 4.70 -4.36
CA LEU A 231 -9.04 3.44 -3.87
C LEU A 231 -9.37 2.49 -5.03
N ALA A 232 -9.82 3.03 -6.15
CA ALA A 232 -10.06 2.25 -7.35
C ALA A 232 -8.75 1.63 -7.86
N ASP A 233 -7.69 2.43 -7.90
CA ASP A 233 -6.33 1.97 -8.25
C ASP A 233 -5.84 0.88 -7.28
N LEU A 234 -6.08 1.05 -5.97
CA LEU A 234 -5.68 0.08 -4.94
C LEU A 234 -6.44 -1.24 -5.07
N VAL A 235 -7.77 -1.18 -5.28
CA VAL A 235 -8.60 -2.38 -5.50
C VAL A 235 -8.17 -3.09 -6.76
N GLU A 236 -7.90 -2.35 -7.84
CA GLU A 236 -7.41 -2.92 -9.10
C GLU A 236 -6.08 -3.65 -8.94
N ILE A 237 -5.18 -3.13 -8.09
CA ILE A 237 -3.90 -3.77 -7.78
C ILE A 237 -4.11 -5.05 -6.96
N ILE A 238 -5.03 -5.04 -5.99
CA ILE A 238 -5.32 -6.19 -5.13
C ILE A 238 -6.02 -7.30 -5.92
N ASP A 239 -7.01 -6.96 -6.76
CA ASP A 239 -7.78 -7.95 -7.52
C ASP A 239 -7.01 -8.57 -8.69
N LYS A 240 -6.05 -7.84 -9.28
CA LYS A 240 -5.33 -8.27 -10.48
C LYS A 240 -4.03 -9.03 -10.22
N ASN A 241 -3.55 -9.08 -8.99
CA ASN A 241 -2.33 -9.79 -8.65
C ASN A 241 -2.63 -11.14 -8.00
N GLU A 242 -2.35 -12.21 -8.71
CA GLU A 242 -2.46 -13.58 -8.20
C GLU A 242 -1.38 -13.91 -7.15
N ASN A 243 -0.34 -13.07 -7.02
CA ASN A 243 0.74 -13.29 -6.08
C ASN A 243 0.65 -12.33 -4.87
N PRO A 244 0.38 -12.85 -3.63
CA PRO A 244 0.17 -12.03 -2.44
C PRO A 244 1.34 -11.11 -2.08
N GLU A 245 2.59 -11.54 -2.30
CA GLU A 245 3.78 -10.76 -1.95
C GLU A 245 3.93 -9.52 -2.83
N HIS A 246 3.61 -9.62 -4.12
CA HIS A 246 3.65 -8.47 -5.03
C HIS A 246 2.52 -7.48 -4.79
N SER A 247 1.32 -7.97 -4.42
CA SER A 247 0.21 -7.11 -4.01
C SER A 247 0.57 -6.27 -2.78
N TYR A 248 1.31 -6.86 -1.84
CA TYR A 248 1.79 -6.18 -0.64
C TYR A 248 2.74 -5.02 -0.96
N GLU A 249 3.78 -5.25 -1.78
CA GLU A 249 4.73 -4.20 -2.18
C GLU A 249 4.05 -3.06 -2.94
N TYR A 250 3.12 -3.37 -3.85
CA TYR A 250 2.43 -2.34 -4.66
C TYR A 250 1.47 -1.51 -3.83
N THR A 251 0.76 -2.13 -2.90
CA THR A 251 -0.11 -1.43 -1.95
C THR A 251 0.69 -0.47 -1.08
N LYS A 252 1.84 -0.91 -0.57
CA LYS A 252 2.76 -0.08 0.22
C LYS A 252 3.27 1.13 -0.57
N LEU A 253 3.68 0.93 -1.82
CA LEU A 253 4.15 2.02 -2.69
C LEU A 253 3.06 3.07 -2.96
N GLN A 254 1.81 2.65 -3.16
CA GLN A 254 0.69 3.55 -3.44
C GLN A 254 0.28 4.39 -2.21
N MET A 255 0.53 3.90 -1.00
CA MET A 255 0.03 4.53 0.23
C MET A 255 0.95 5.60 0.84
N PHE A 256 2.25 5.55 0.60
CA PHE A 256 3.23 6.35 1.35
C PHE A 256 3.84 7.55 0.62
N GLN A 257 3.36 7.91 -0.57
CA GLN A 257 4.06 8.88 -1.40
C GLN A 257 3.49 10.31 -1.29
N GLU A 258 4.39 11.28 -1.06
CA GLU A 258 4.14 12.69 -1.41
C GLU A 258 3.82 12.74 -2.91
N ASN A 259 2.88 13.59 -3.31
CA ASN A 259 2.44 13.61 -4.70
C ASN A 259 3.01 14.83 -5.43
N VAL A 260 3.31 14.62 -6.69
CA VAL A 260 3.58 15.67 -7.68
C VAL A 260 2.43 15.71 -8.69
N PHE A 261 2.11 16.90 -9.16
CA PHE A 261 1.07 17.12 -10.16
C PHE A 261 1.73 17.54 -11.47
N CYS A 262 1.59 16.68 -12.48
CA CYS A 262 2.11 16.95 -13.82
C CYS A 262 0.94 17.15 -14.80
N PHE A 263 1.20 17.79 -15.91
CA PHE A 263 0.18 18.13 -16.88
C PHE A 263 0.41 17.40 -18.19
N THR A 264 -0.67 17.00 -18.85
CA THR A 264 -0.61 16.61 -20.25
C THR A 264 -0.53 17.88 -21.14
N PRO A 265 -0.06 17.79 -22.40
CA PRO A 265 -0.10 18.94 -23.32
C PRO A 265 -1.51 19.53 -23.53
N LYS A 266 -2.55 18.75 -23.26
CA LYS A 266 -3.95 19.18 -23.32
C LYS A 266 -4.46 19.83 -22.03
N GLY A 267 -3.59 20.02 -21.02
CA GLY A 267 -3.92 20.66 -19.75
C GLY A 267 -4.57 19.73 -18.72
N SER A 268 -4.69 18.41 -18.96
CA SER A 268 -5.19 17.49 -17.94
C SER A 268 -4.16 17.27 -16.85
N VAL A 269 -4.59 17.34 -15.59
CA VAL A 269 -3.72 17.16 -14.42
C VAL A 269 -3.59 15.66 -14.11
N ILE A 270 -2.36 15.17 -14.01
CA ILE A 270 -2.03 13.81 -13.60
C ILE A 270 -1.32 13.86 -12.26
N LYS A 271 -1.90 13.21 -11.26
CA LYS A 271 -1.32 13.07 -9.93
C LYS A 271 -0.42 11.84 -9.88
N LEU A 272 0.84 12.04 -9.51
CA LEU A 272 1.86 11.01 -9.40
C LEU A 272 2.54 11.05 -8.03
N PRO A 273 3.17 9.95 -7.60
CA PRO A 273 4.03 10.00 -6.43
C PRO A 273 5.28 10.84 -6.69
N LYS A 274 5.87 11.38 -5.62
CA LYS A 274 7.18 12.02 -5.67
C LYS A 274 8.22 11.05 -6.26
N ASP A 275 9.15 11.58 -7.00
CA ASP A 275 10.18 10.84 -7.75
C ASP A 275 9.62 9.94 -8.86
N ALA A 276 8.36 10.13 -9.26
CA ALA A 276 7.78 9.45 -10.42
C ALA A 276 8.48 9.84 -11.71
N THR A 277 8.42 8.93 -12.68
CA THR A 277 9.07 9.08 -13.98
C THR A 277 8.04 9.28 -15.11
N PRO A 278 8.45 9.72 -16.31
CA PRO A 278 7.59 9.73 -17.50
C PRO A 278 6.95 8.38 -17.82
N ILE A 279 7.58 7.26 -17.41
CA ILE A 279 6.96 5.93 -17.52
C ILE A 279 5.73 5.85 -16.61
N ASP A 280 5.85 6.27 -15.34
CA ASP A 280 4.73 6.32 -14.41
C ASP A 280 3.60 7.20 -14.93
N PHE A 281 3.96 8.36 -15.48
CA PHE A 281 3.02 9.30 -16.10
C PHE A 281 2.28 8.63 -17.28
N ALA A 282 2.99 7.97 -18.18
CA ALA A 282 2.41 7.29 -19.33
C ALA A 282 1.37 6.23 -18.94
N TYR A 283 1.68 5.42 -17.91
CA TYR A 283 0.74 4.43 -17.36
C TYR A 283 -0.40 5.06 -16.56
N ALA A 284 -0.18 6.20 -15.93
CA ALA A 284 -1.22 6.94 -15.23
C ALA A 284 -2.27 7.48 -16.23
N VAL A 285 -1.82 7.99 -17.36
CA VAL A 285 -2.71 8.47 -18.44
C VAL A 285 -3.48 7.28 -19.03
N HIS A 286 -2.79 6.28 -19.58
CA HIS A 286 -3.43 5.07 -20.11
C HIS A 286 -2.44 3.94 -20.32
N THR A 287 -2.84 2.69 -20.01
CA THR A 287 -1.98 1.51 -20.15
C THR A 287 -1.43 1.31 -21.57
N LYS A 288 -2.21 1.63 -22.62
CA LYS A 288 -1.71 1.56 -24.00
C LYS A 288 -0.58 2.55 -24.27
N ILE A 289 -0.65 3.76 -23.70
CA ILE A 289 0.40 4.78 -23.84
C ILE A 289 1.66 4.29 -23.14
N GLY A 290 1.54 3.78 -21.90
CA GLY A 290 2.66 3.20 -21.17
C GLY A 290 3.34 2.03 -21.90
N ASN A 291 2.54 1.12 -22.47
CA ASN A 291 3.08 -0.03 -23.20
C ASN A 291 3.81 0.34 -24.50
N SER A 292 3.47 1.47 -25.13
CA SER A 292 4.02 1.92 -26.42
C SER A 292 4.95 3.12 -26.31
N ALA A 293 5.30 3.58 -25.11
CA ALA A 293 6.18 4.73 -24.89
C ALA A 293 7.60 4.44 -25.40
N ILE A 294 8.18 5.41 -26.12
CA ILE A 294 9.53 5.34 -26.66
C ILE A 294 10.43 6.47 -26.20
N ALA A 295 9.85 7.66 -26.02
CA ALA A 295 10.52 8.87 -25.58
C ALA A 295 9.50 9.80 -24.90
N CYS A 296 9.97 10.88 -24.31
CA CYS A 296 9.10 11.92 -23.77
C CYS A 296 9.68 13.30 -24.02
N LYS A 297 8.81 14.31 -23.92
CA LYS A 297 9.20 15.72 -23.78
C LYS A 297 8.72 16.22 -22.44
N ILE A 298 9.57 16.92 -21.72
CA ILE A 298 9.26 17.56 -20.46
C ILE A 298 9.41 19.07 -20.64
N ASN A 299 8.32 19.80 -20.44
CA ASN A 299 8.28 21.26 -20.65
C ASN A 299 8.73 21.68 -22.07
N GLY A 300 8.40 20.87 -23.07
CA GLY A 300 8.74 21.08 -24.47
C GLY A 300 10.16 20.60 -24.89
N ASN A 301 11.02 20.25 -23.95
CA ASN A 301 12.36 19.74 -24.20
C ASN A 301 12.39 18.21 -24.24
N ASP A 302 13.26 17.64 -25.07
CA ASP A 302 13.44 16.20 -25.10
C ASP A 302 13.97 15.69 -23.76
N GLY A 303 13.36 14.62 -23.26
CA GLY A 303 13.66 14.02 -21.96
C GLY A 303 13.77 12.51 -22.04
N GLU A 304 14.45 11.92 -21.06
CA GLU A 304 14.54 10.48 -20.92
C GLU A 304 13.35 9.93 -20.11
N LEU A 305 12.89 8.72 -20.46
CA LEU A 305 11.77 8.07 -19.77
C LEU A 305 12.05 7.76 -18.29
N GLN A 306 13.30 7.85 -17.83
CA GLN A 306 13.73 7.62 -16.46
C GLN A 306 13.93 8.91 -15.64
N ASN A 307 13.78 10.09 -16.25
CA ASN A 307 13.93 11.35 -15.54
C ASN A 307 12.90 11.47 -14.41
N ILE A 308 13.26 12.15 -13.33
CA ILE A 308 12.34 12.43 -12.24
C ILE A 308 11.45 13.62 -12.65
N LEU A 309 10.15 13.48 -12.43
CA LEU A 309 9.16 14.51 -12.69
C LEU A 309 8.95 15.39 -11.45
N TYR A 310 8.79 16.68 -11.69
CA TYR A 310 8.54 17.69 -10.67
C TYR A 310 7.14 18.27 -10.76
N ASN A 311 6.73 18.94 -9.70
CA ASN A 311 5.42 19.57 -9.64
C ASN A 311 5.31 20.69 -10.68
N GLY A 312 4.29 20.64 -11.53
CA GLY A 312 4.08 21.61 -12.61
C GLY A 312 4.60 21.19 -13.99
N ASP A 313 5.35 20.07 -14.08
CA ASP A 313 5.88 19.62 -15.37
C ASP A 313 4.77 19.28 -16.37
N VAL A 314 4.95 19.75 -17.59
CA VAL A 314 4.13 19.38 -18.76
C VAL A 314 4.83 18.24 -19.48
N VAL A 315 4.20 17.05 -19.47
CA VAL A 315 4.80 15.81 -19.98
C VAL A 315 4.07 15.32 -21.23
N ASP A 316 4.79 15.22 -22.32
CA ASP A 316 4.32 14.62 -23.57
C ASP A 316 5.02 13.30 -23.83
N ILE A 317 4.23 12.24 -24.01
CA ILE A 317 4.75 10.86 -24.21
C ILE A 317 4.69 10.52 -25.70
N ILE A 318 5.86 10.26 -26.27
CA ILE A 318 6.00 9.81 -27.65
C ILE A 318 5.82 8.29 -27.68
N THR A 319 4.90 7.82 -28.52
CA THR A 319 4.53 6.41 -28.60
C THR A 319 4.82 5.80 -29.98
N SER A 320 5.07 4.49 -30.03
CA SER A 320 5.22 3.72 -31.28
C SER A 320 4.43 2.42 -31.22
N LYS A 321 3.67 2.12 -32.26
CA LYS A 321 2.83 0.91 -32.35
C LYS A 321 3.63 -0.40 -32.27
N ASN A 322 4.90 -0.39 -32.66
CA ASN A 322 5.74 -1.59 -32.75
C ASN A 322 6.64 -1.79 -31.51
N LYS A 323 6.47 -1.01 -30.47
CA LYS A 323 7.26 -1.13 -29.24
C LYS A 323 6.48 -1.85 -28.14
N SER A 324 7.24 -2.50 -27.29
CA SER A 324 6.78 -3.19 -26.08
C SER A 324 7.45 -2.57 -24.86
N PRO A 325 6.80 -2.57 -23.69
CA PRO A 325 7.41 -2.04 -22.48
C PRO A 325 8.65 -2.87 -22.10
N SER A 326 9.67 -2.22 -21.55
CA SER A 326 10.88 -2.88 -21.10
C SER A 326 10.71 -3.42 -19.67
N LEU A 327 11.20 -4.64 -19.40
CA LEU A 327 11.26 -5.17 -18.03
C LEU A 327 12.22 -4.37 -17.14
N HIS A 328 13.22 -3.70 -17.72
CA HIS A 328 14.14 -2.81 -17.01
C HIS A 328 13.45 -1.55 -16.44
N TRP A 329 12.22 -1.26 -16.83
CA TRP A 329 11.45 -0.15 -16.27
C TRP A 329 10.88 -0.46 -14.88
N ILE A 330 10.75 -1.74 -14.51
CA ILE A 330 10.18 -2.16 -13.23
C ILE A 330 10.92 -1.55 -12.01
N PRO A 331 12.26 -1.60 -11.90
CA PRO A 331 12.94 -0.98 -10.76
C PRO A 331 12.91 0.55 -10.79
N ILE A 332 12.76 1.17 -11.97
CA ILE A 332 12.79 2.62 -12.15
C ILE A 332 11.43 3.24 -11.77
N THR A 333 10.33 2.57 -12.12
CA THR A 333 8.97 3.07 -11.86
C THR A 333 8.64 3.11 -10.36
N LYS A 334 7.88 4.14 -9.97
CA LYS A 334 7.45 4.38 -8.58
C LYS A 334 6.01 3.96 -8.32
N THR A 335 5.17 3.84 -9.39
CA THR A 335 3.76 3.48 -9.23
C THR A 335 3.54 1.97 -9.32
N GLY A 336 2.68 1.46 -8.43
CA GLY A 336 2.22 0.06 -8.49
C GLY A 336 1.49 -0.25 -9.81
N LYS A 337 0.75 0.73 -10.36
CA LYS A 337 0.03 0.62 -11.63
C LYS A 337 0.97 0.32 -12.80
N ALA A 338 2.07 1.09 -12.92
CA ALA A 338 3.06 0.87 -13.99
C ALA A 338 3.72 -0.51 -13.86
N ARG A 339 4.21 -0.87 -12.67
CA ARG A 339 4.86 -2.17 -12.42
C ARG A 339 3.95 -3.35 -12.72
N SER A 340 2.71 -3.30 -12.25
CA SER A 340 1.71 -4.33 -12.51
C SER A 340 1.39 -4.44 -14.00
N ALA A 341 1.18 -3.31 -14.70
CA ALA A 341 0.89 -3.30 -16.13
C ALA A 341 2.04 -3.87 -16.97
N ILE A 342 3.31 -3.52 -16.66
CA ILE A 342 4.49 -4.07 -17.35
C ILE A 342 4.57 -5.59 -17.17
N ARG A 343 4.42 -6.10 -15.93
CA ARG A 343 4.46 -7.55 -15.67
C ARG A 343 3.33 -8.28 -16.38
N LYS A 344 2.10 -7.75 -16.31
CA LYS A 344 0.93 -8.33 -16.98
C LYS A 344 1.11 -8.40 -18.49
N TYR A 345 1.69 -7.37 -19.11
CA TYR A 345 2.01 -7.37 -20.54
C TYR A 345 2.92 -8.55 -20.92
N TRP A 346 3.99 -8.77 -20.15
CA TRP A 346 4.95 -9.83 -20.43
C TRP A 346 4.44 -11.22 -20.07
N TYR A 347 3.61 -11.35 -19.02
CA TYR A 347 2.94 -12.59 -18.66
C TYR A 347 2.01 -13.04 -19.79
N LYS A 348 1.13 -12.13 -20.25
CA LYS A 348 0.22 -12.41 -21.39
C LYS A 348 0.97 -12.77 -22.67
N LYS A 349 2.06 -12.08 -22.97
CA LYS A 349 2.90 -12.38 -24.13
C LYS A 349 3.63 -13.71 -24.00
N GLY A 350 3.99 -14.11 -22.79
CA GLY A 350 4.54 -15.42 -22.46
C GLY A 350 3.51 -16.54 -22.66
N GLU A 351 2.27 -16.35 -22.19
CA GLU A 351 1.16 -17.28 -22.41
C GLU A 351 0.81 -17.41 -23.90
N GLU A 352 0.74 -16.30 -24.65
CA GLU A 352 0.52 -16.32 -26.11
C GLU A 352 1.63 -17.07 -26.82
N LYS A 353 2.90 -16.94 -26.39
CA LYS A 353 4.02 -17.71 -26.90
C LYS A 353 3.91 -19.19 -26.55
N ALA A 354 3.53 -19.52 -25.33
CA ALA A 354 3.32 -20.88 -24.87
C ALA A 354 2.13 -21.55 -25.59
N GLN A 355 1.04 -20.81 -25.85
CA GLN A 355 -0.09 -21.29 -26.61
C GLN A 355 0.20 -21.49 -28.11
N ARG A 356 1.17 -20.73 -28.68
CA ARG A 356 1.61 -20.89 -30.07
C ARG A 356 2.55 -22.07 -30.25
N ILE A 357 3.14 -22.63 -29.22
CA ILE A 357 3.93 -23.86 -29.27
C ILE A 357 2.91 -25.01 -29.33
N LYS A 358 2.55 -25.43 -30.55
CA LYS A 358 1.75 -26.64 -30.76
C LYS A 358 2.52 -27.80 -30.15
N LYS A 359 1.95 -28.44 -29.14
CA LYS A 359 2.46 -29.71 -28.62
C LYS A 359 1.84 -30.84 -29.44
N TYR A 360 2.68 -31.66 -30.04
CA TYR A 360 2.24 -32.85 -30.73
C TYR A 360 2.53 -34.08 -29.87
N ASN A 361 1.53 -34.84 -29.53
CA ASN A 361 1.73 -36.13 -28.87
C ASN A 361 1.95 -37.18 -29.97
N THR A 362 3.08 -37.85 -29.93
CA THR A 362 3.47 -38.85 -30.93
C THR A 362 3.86 -40.14 -30.23
N THR A 363 3.49 -41.24 -30.79
CA THR A 363 3.91 -42.59 -30.34
C THR A 363 4.98 -43.10 -31.30
N LEU A 364 6.12 -43.48 -30.77
CA LEU A 364 7.22 -44.05 -31.51
C LEU A 364 7.43 -45.51 -31.04
N TRP A 365 7.53 -46.40 -32.00
CA TRP A 365 7.86 -47.79 -31.76
C TRP A 365 9.30 -48.03 -32.16
N ILE A 366 10.12 -48.60 -31.23
CA ILE A 366 11.52 -48.89 -31.46
C ILE A 366 11.79 -50.31 -31.05
N SER A 367 12.38 -51.09 -31.95
CA SER A 367 12.92 -52.43 -31.67
C SER A 367 14.42 -52.28 -31.38
N LEU A 368 14.86 -52.64 -30.15
CA LEU A 368 16.25 -52.55 -29.71
C LEU A 368 16.79 -53.94 -29.44
N PRO A 369 18.07 -54.22 -29.76
CA PRO A 369 18.73 -55.43 -29.33
C PRO A 369 18.70 -55.57 -27.83
N ASP A 370 18.46 -56.80 -27.27
CA ASP A 370 18.44 -57.07 -25.84
C ASP A 370 19.89 -57.09 -25.31
N LYS A 371 20.50 -55.91 -25.26
CA LYS A 371 21.87 -55.69 -24.76
C LYS A 371 21.84 -54.55 -23.70
N PRO A 372 22.65 -54.64 -22.64
CA PRO A 372 22.82 -53.58 -21.66
C PRO A 372 23.19 -52.22 -22.31
N GLY A 373 22.56 -51.16 -21.91
CA GLY A 373 22.86 -49.79 -22.37
C GLY A 373 22.09 -49.32 -23.57
N LYS A 374 21.52 -50.17 -24.44
CA LYS A 374 20.86 -49.77 -25.68
C LYS A 374 19.63 -48.87 -25.46
N LEU A 375 18.84 -49.12 -24.43
CA LEU A 375 17.77 -48.19 -24.05
C LEU A 375 18.28 -46.83 -23.57
N GLY A 376 19.44 -46.83 -22.86
CA GLY A 376 20.12 -45.60 -22.41
C GLY A 376 20.60 -44.73 -23.56
N GLU A 377 21.17 -45.33 -24.63
CA GLU A 377 21.57 -44.61 -25.81
C GLU A 377 20.42 -43.87 -26.48
N VAL A 378 19.27 -44.54 -26.66
CA VAL A 378 18.08 -43.92 -27.25
C VAL A 378 17.50 -42.82 -26.36
N THR A 379 17.42 -43.01 -25.03
CA THR A 379 16.92 -41.97 -24.13
C THR A 379 17.85 -40.77 -24.04
N THR A 380 19.17 -40.96 -24.14
CA THR A 380 20.16 -39.90 -24.22
C THR A 380 19.99 -39.11 -25.52
N LEU A 381 19.81 -39.78 -26.63
CA LEU A 381 19.59 -39.15 -27.92
C LEU A 381 18.29 -38.33 -27.95
N LEU A 382 17.21 -38.85 -27.35
CA LEU A 382 15.96 -38.08 -27.13
C LEU A 382 16.21 -36.79 -26.33
N GLY A 383 17.03 -36.86 -25.28
CA GLY A 383 17.42 -35.72 -24.46
C GLY A 383 18.23 -34.69 -25.26
N HIS A 384 19.20 -35.10 -26.05
CA HIS A 384 19.99 -34.21 -26.90
C HIS A 384 19.12 -33.40 -27.90
N HIS A 385 18.09 -34.02 -28.43
CA HIS A 385 17.14 -33.33 -29.31
C HIS A 385 16.00 -32.61 -28.58
N SER A 386 16.08 -32.47 -27.23
CA SER A 386 15.07 -31.81 -26.39
C SER A 386 13.66 -32.38 -26.57
N LEU A 387 13.56 -33.68 -26.83
CA LEU A 387 12.28 -34.39 -26.94
C LEU A 387 11.88 -34.92 -25.57
N ASN A 388 10.67 -34.60 -25.14
CA ASN A 388 10.20 -34.98 -23.82
C ASN A 388 9.43 -36.31 -23.87
N ILE A 389 9.87 -37.27 -23.05
CA ILE A 389 9.23 -38.59 -22.92
C ILE A 389 8.10 -38.47 -21.89
N SER A 390 6.87 -38.79 -22.27
CA SER A 390 5.74 -38.86 -21.34
C SER A 390 5.56 -40.26 -20.74
N SER A 391 5.82 -41.30 -21.51
CA SER A 391 5.88 -42.69 -20.98
C SER A 391 6.70 -43.58 -21.88
N VAL A 392 7.26 -44.63 -21.32
CA VAL A 392 7.94 -45.73 -22.02
C VAL A 392 7.31 -47.04 -21.54
N GLU A 393 6.93 -47.85 -22.48
CA GLU A 393 6.35 -49.18 -22.19
C GLU A 393 7.12 -50.27 -22.96
N MET A 394 7.53 -51.31 -22.30
CA MET A 394 8.02 -52.52 -22.97
C MET A 394 6.81 -53.37 -23.38
N LYS A 395 6.66 -53.68 -24.68
CA LYS A 395 5.47 -54.40 -25.19
C LYS A 395 5.74 -55.87 -25.45
N GLU A 396 6.82 -56.18 -26.15
CA GLU A 396 7.18 -57.53 -26.49
C GLU A 396 8.68 -57.73 -26.32
N LYS A 397 9.07 -58.94 -25.90
CA LYS A 397 10.48 -59.36 -25.78
C LYS A 397 10.66 -60.64 -26.53
N SER A 398 11.56 -60.62 -27.51
CA SER A 398 12.05 -61.84 -28.20
C SER A 398 13.42 -62.22 -27.63
N LYS A 399 14.04 -63.32 -28.12
CA LYS A 399 15.38 -63.73 -27.67
C LYS A 399 16.49 -62.77 -28.08
N GLU A 400 16.25 -61.91 -29.09
CA GLU A 400 17.27 -61.00 -29.63
C GLU A 400 16.92 -59.54 -29.55
N TYR A 401 15.60 -59.18 -29.48
CA TYR A 401 15.10 -57.82 -29.55
C TYR A 401 14.01 -57.58 -28.50
N ILE A 402 13.93 -56.32 -28.03
CA ILE A 402 12.88 -55.83 -27.19
C ILE A 402 12.17 -54.66 -27.90
N ASN A 403 10.84 -54.72 -27.96
CA ASN A 403 10.01 -53.69 -28.53
C ASN A 403 9.55 -52.71 -27.47
N PHE A 404 9.94 -51.43 -27.63
CA PHE A 404 9.54 -50.35 -26.77
C PHE A 404 8.56 -49.42 -27.48
N ARG A 405 7.56 -48.99 -26.72
CA ARG A 405 6.63 -47.93 -27.11
C ARG A 405 6.96 -46.66 -26.32
N PHE A 406 7.44 -45.61 -27.01
CA PHE A 406 7.70 -44.29 -26.45
C PHE A 406 6.56 -43.36 -26.79
N ASN A 407 5.92 -42.75 -25.78
CA ASN A 407 5.00 -41.64 -26.00
C ASN A 407 5.80 -40.33 -25.77
N LEU A 408 5.87 -39.53 -26.83
CA LEU A 408 6.71 -38.32 -26.87
C LEU A 408 5.84 -37.08 -27.00
N ILE A 409 6.27 -35.98 -26.33
CA ILE A 409 5.71 -34.66 -26.51
C ILE A 409 6.68 -33.85 -27.37
N ILE A 410 6.31 -33.61 -28.62
CA ILE A 410 7.12 -32.86 -29.58
C ILE A 410 6.69 -31.39 -29.56
N ARG A 411 7.64 -30.49 -29.37
CA ARG A 411 7.44 -29.04 -29.43
C ARG A 411 7.99 -28.42 -30.71
N ASP A 412 8.98 -29.08 -31.32
CA ASP A 412 9.63 -28.67 -32.55
C ASP A 412 9.75 -29.88 -33.48
N LEU A 413 9.09 -29.81 -34.63
CA LEU A 413 9.13 -30.87 -35.65
C LEU A 413 10.52 -31.06 -36.28
N LYS A 414 11.32 -30.00 -36.36
CA LYS A 414 12.67 -30.06 -36.88
C LYS A 414 13.58 -30.91 -36.00
N ASN A 415 13.52 -30.71 -34.66
CA ASN A 415 14.25 -31.51 -33.69
C ASN A 415 13.84 -32.97 -33.74
N PHE A 416 12.54 -33.26 -33.94
CA PHE A 416 12.05 -34.62 -34.09
C PHE A 416 12.53 -35.28 -35.38
N THR A 417 12.57 -34.55 -36.50
CA THR A 417 13.08 -35.06 -37.77
C THR A 417 14.57 -35.40 -37.69
N ASN A 418 15.37 -34.50 -37.05
CA ASN A 418 16.78 -34.75 -36.84
C ASN A 418 17.02 -35.98 -35.94
N PHE A 419 16.25 -36.10 -34.84
CA PHE A 419 16.33 -37.29 -33.98
C PHE A 419 16.03 -38.57 -34.75
N ILE A 420 14.99 -38.62 -35.59
CA ILE A 420 14.65 -39.80 -36.39
C ILE A 420 15.76 -40.13 -37.38
N SER A 421 16.42 -39.11 -37.96
CA SER A 421 17.55 -39.29 -38.88
C SER A 421 18.76 -39.91 -38.20
N GLU A 422 19.10 -39.43 -36.98
CA GLU A 422 20.21 -39.97 -36.18
C GLU A 422 19.88 -41.36 -35.64
N LEU A 423 18.64 -41.57 -35.16
CA LEU A 423 18.20 -42.88 -34.68
C LEU A 423 18.31 -43.97 -35.73
N LYS A 424 18.06 -43.66 -37.01
CA LYS A 424 18.21 -44.59 -38.15
C LYS A 424 19.67 -44.90 -38.49
N GLN A 425 20.61 -44.13 -38.01
CA GLN A 425 22.04 -44.34 -38.22
C GLN A 425 22.69 -45.10 -37.05
N MET A 426 21.95 -45.34 -35.95
CA MET A 426 22.45 -46.15 -34.84
C MET A 426 22.29 -47.63 -35.19
N GLU A 427 23.41 -48.34 -35.34
CA GLU A 427 23.48 -49.80 -35.50
C GLU A 427 23.20 -50.57 -34.23
#